data_5c66875a1bfe2c0fe2da3bf03f16634e
#
_entry.id   5c66875a1bfe2c0fe2da3bf03f16634e
#
_cell.length_a   1.000
_cell.length_b   1.000
_cell.length_c   1.000
_cell.angle_alpha   90.00
_cell.angle_beta   90.00
_cell.angle_gamma   90.00
#
_symmetry.space_group_name_H-M   'P 1'
#
loop_
_entity.id
_entity.type
_entity.pdbx_description
1 polymer ?
#
loop_
_entity_poly.entity_id
_entity_poly.type
_entity_poly.pdbx_seq_one_letter_code
_entity_poly.pdbx_strand_id
1 'polypeptide(L)'
;MESKSEEESLASLRNAIQRACVQCYAIEGRYPPSVEYLEEHYGIVIDRDRYHVFYDGWASNVMPDITVLPAEPDSQEKEGTS
;
A
#
# COMPACT_ATOMS: atom_id res chain seq x y z
N MET A 1 14.59 17.19 0.96
CA MET A 1 15.01 15.97 0.50
C MET A 1 14.34 14.86 1.14
N GLU A 2 14.28 14.83 2.41
CA GLU A 2 13.66 13.74 3.05
C GLU A 2 12.21 13.61 2.72
N SER A 3 11.52 14.70 2.60
CA SER A 3 10.12 14.58 2.29
C SER A 3 9.93 13.99 0.92
N LYS A 4 10.81 14.32 -0.01
CA LYS A 4 10.68 13.75 -1.29
C LYS A 4 10.93 12.27 -1.25
N SER A 5 11.91 11.83 -0.49
CA SER A 5 12.20 10.45 -0.35
C SER A 5 11.03 9.70 0.24
N GLU A 6 10.38 10.30 1.22
CA GLU A 6 9.25 9.69 1.84
C GLU A 6 8.11 9.53 0.86
N GLU A 7 7.85 10.54 0.06
CA GLU A 7 6.81 10.44 -0.92
C GLU A 7 7.11 9.36 -1.94
N GLU A 8 8.36 9.23 -2.32
CA GLU A 8 8.73 8.19 -3.25
C GLU A 8 8.54 6.83 -2.65
N SER A 9 8.81 6.66 -1.36
CA SER A 9 8.63 5.39 -0.71
C SER A 9 7.15 5.02 -0.65
N LEU A 10 6.30 5.99 -0.38
CA LEU A 10 4.88 5.73 -0.34
C LEU A 10 4.37 5.31 -1.72
N ALA A 11 4.80 6.03 -2.75
CA ALA A 11 4.37 5.71 -4.10
C ALA A 11 4.90 4.35 -4.54
N SER A 12 6.11 4.03 -4.15
CA SER A 12 6.69 2.77 -4.49
C SER A 12 5.93 1.63 -3.87
N LEU A 13 5.57 1.77 -2.61
CA LEU A 13 4.83 0.72 -1.92
C LEU A 13 3.46 0.56 -2.56
N ARG A 14 2.79 1.66 -2.85
CA ARG A 14 1.48 1.58 -3.46
C ARG A 14 1.57 0.91 -4.82
N ASN A 15 2.58 1.27 -5.61
CA ASN A 15 2.75 0.67 -6.91
C ASN A 15 3.05 -0.83 -6.80
N ALA A 16 3.83 -1.23 -5.82
CA ALA A 16 4.13 -2.63 -5.63
C ALA A 16 2.87 -3.42 -5.30
N ILE A 17 2.01 -2.85 -4.45
CA ILE A 17 0.77 -3.51 -4.11
C ILE A 17 -0.14 -3.60 -5.34
N GLN A 18 -0.22 -2.52 -6.12
CA GLN A 18 -1.04 -2.54 -7.31
C GLN A 18 -0.56 -3.57 -8.32
N ARG A 19 0.74 -3.67 -8.49
CA ARG A 19 1.29 -4.64 -9.41
C ARG A 19 1.00 -6.04 -8.95
N ALA A 20 1.09 -6.29 -7.65
CA ALA A 20 0.79 -7.59 -7.11
C ALA A 20 -0.68 -7.93 -7.32
N CYS A 21 -1.57 -6.94 -7.22
CA CYS A 21 -2.98 -7.17 -7.46
C CYS A 21 -3.23 -7.59 -8.91
N VAL A 22 -2.58 -6.90 -9.84
CA VAL A 22 -2.75 -7.23 -11.25
C VAL A 22 -2.18 -8.61 -11.54
N GLN A 23 -1.06 -8.94 -10.91
CA GLN A 23 -0.46 -10.24 -11.10
C GLN A 23 -1.37 -11.34 -10.54
N CYS A 24 -1.98 -11.08 -9.40
CA CYS A 24 -2.89 -12.03 -8.81
C CYS A 24 -4.06 -12.28 -9.74
N TYR A 25 -4.61 -11.21 -10.33
CA TYR A 25 -5.72 -11.37 -11.25
C TYR A 25 -5.29 -12.19 -12.48
N ALA A 26 -4.08 -11.93 -12.97
CA ALA A 26 -3.60 -12.65 -14.15
C ALA A 26 -3.41 -14.14 -13.86
N ILE A 27 -3.01 -14.47 -12.64
CA ILE A 27 -2.76 -15.85 -12.29
C ILE A 27 -3.99 -16.56 -11.78
N GLU A 28 -4.76 -15.91 -10.93
CA GLU A 28 -5.86 -16.56 -10.26
C GLU A 28 -7.24 -16.22 -10.81
N GLY A 29 -7.31 -15.23 -11.66
CA GLY A 29 -8.60 -14.83 -12.24
C GLY A 29 -9.40 -13.92 -11.36
N ARG A 30 -8.81 -13.39 -10.29
CA ARG A 30 -9.52 -12.48 -9.41
C ARG A 30 -8.51 -11.68 -8.62
N TYR A 31 -8.93 -10.53 -8.11
CA TYR A 31 -8.07 -9.70 -7.31
C TYR A 31 -8.00 -10.25 -5.90
N PRO A 32 -6.93 -9.98 -5.16
CA PRO A 32 -6.78 -10.55 -3.82
C PRO A 32 -7.79 -9.97 -2.85
N PRO A 33 -8.23 -10.75 -1.87
CA PRO A 33 -9.24 -10.28 -0.93
C PRO A 33 -8.69 -9.29 0.09
N SER A 34 -7.40 -9.30 0.32
CA SER A 34 -6.81 -8.40 1.29
C SER A 34 -5.34 -8.24 1.01
N VAL A 35 -4.73 -7.27 1.67
CA VAL A 35 -3.32 -7.05 1.47
C VAL A 35 -2.52 -8.15 2.15
N GLU A 36 -3.06 -8.76 3.19
CA GLU A 36 -2.36 -9.86 3.86
C GLU A 36 -2.21 -11.03 2.91
N TYR A 37 -3.17 -11.24 2.04
CA TYR A 37 -3.09 -12.29 1.06
C TYR A 37 -1.85 -12.05 0.18
N LEU A 38 -1.61 -10.81 -0.20
CA LEU A 38 -0.46 -10.48 -1.01
C LEU A 38 0.83 -10.69 -0.23
N GLU A 39 0.82 -10.40 1.05
CA GLU A 39 2.02 -10.60 1.85
C GLU A 39 2.36 -12.08 1.93
N GLU A 40 1.37 -12.92 2.08
CA GLU A 40 1.62 -14.33 2.21
C GLU A 40 1.92 -15.04 0.90
N HIS A 41 1.25 -14.65 -0.16
CA HIS A 41 1.36 -15.40 -1.39
C HIS A 41 2.23 -14.74 -2.46
N TYR A 42 2.44 -13.45 -2.37
CA TYR A 42 3.19 -12.75 -3.40
C TYR A 42 4.43 -12.03 -2.86
N GLY A 43 4.74 -12.27 -1.61
CA GLY A 43 5.99 -11.73 -1.07
C GLY A 43 6.04 -10.23 -0.85
N ILE A 44 4.89 -9.60 -0.76
CA ILE A 44 4.84 -8.17 -0.49
C ILE A 44 5.21 -7.95 0.97
N VAL A 45 6.08 -6.99 1.22
CA VAL A 45 6.49 -6.67 2.58
C VAL A 45 6.02 -5.27 2.92
N ILE A 46 5.24 -5.15 3.98
CA ILE A 46 4.70 -3.88 4.40
C ILE A 46 5.13 -3.60 5.82
N ASP A 47 5.80 -2.46 6.00
CA ASP A 47 6.27 -2.06 7.31
C ASP A 47 5.16 -1.26 7.97
N ARG A 48 4.35 -1.93 8.75
CA ARG A 48 3.19 -1.27 9.35
C ARG A 48 3.56 -0.31 10.46
N ASP A 49 4.81 -0.31 10.89
CA ASP A 49 5.26 0.67 11.83
C ASP A 49 5.51 2.01 11.14
N ARG A 50 5.72 2.00 9.84
CA ARG A 50 6.01 3.21 9.11
C ARG A 50 4.88 3.66 8.22
N TYR A 51 4.00 2.74 7.80
CA TYR A 51 2.96 3.08 6.86
C TYR A 51 1.62 2.49 7.28
N HIS A 52 0.57 3.20 6.95
CA HIS A 52 -0.77 2.66 7.08
C HIS A 52 -1.26 2.34 5.68
N VAL A 53 -1.72 1.13 5.47
CA VAL A 53 -2.21 0.72 4.16
C VAL A 53 -3.69 0.42 4.28
N PHE A 54 -4.48 1.12 3.48
CA PHE A 54 -5.92 0.88 3.45
C PHE A 54 -6.24 0.17 2.14
N TYR A 55 -6.92 -0.95 2.26
CA TYR A 55 -7.20 -1.79 1.11
C TYR A 55 -8.70 -2.02 1.08
N ASP A 56 -9.34 -1.53 0.03
CA ASP A 56 -10.78 -1.64 -0.08
C ASP A 56 -11.11 -2.48 -1.30
N GLY A 57 -11.22 -3.78 -1.10
CA GLY A 57 -11.53 -4.69 -2.19
C GLY A 57 -12.93 -5.21 -2.03
N TRP A 58 -13.88 -4.57 -2.68
CA TRP A 58 -15.27 -4.93 -2.52
C TRP A 58 -15.78 -5.94 -3.54
N ALA A 59 -15.01 -6.23 -4.54
CA ALA A 59 -15.41 -7.24 -5.52
C ALA A 59 -14.17 -7.86 -6.11
N SER A 60 -14.23 -9.16 -6.36
CA SER A 60 -13.04 -9.85 -6.85
C SER A 60 -12.70 -9.51 -8.29
N ASN A 61 -13.65 -8.96 -9.03
CA ASN A 61 -13.37 -8.59 -10.40
C ASN A 61 -13.19 -7.09 -10.58
N VAL A 62 -13.02 -6.35 -9.49
CA VAL A 62 -12.82 -4.93 -9.56
C VAL A 62 -11.53 -4.60 -8.84
N MET A 63 -10.69 -3.78 -9.45
CA MET A 63 -9.42 -3.41 -8.84
C MET A 63 -9.67 -2.73 -7.50
N PRO A 64 -9.04 -3.20 -6.43
CA PRO A 64 -9.27 -2.61 -5.13
C PRO A 64 -8.64 -1.23 -5.00
N ASP A 65 -9.19 -0.44 -4.12
CA ASP A 65 -8.65 0.87 -3.83
C ASP A 65 -7.54 0.70 -2.80
N ILE A 66 -6.38 1.23 -3.10
CA ILE A 66 -5.24 1.11 -2.23
C ILE A 66 -4.75 2.48 -1.86
N THR A 67 -4.66 2.75 -0.57
CA THR A 67 -4.17 4.03 -0.07
C THR A 67 -3.03 3.75 0.91
N VAL A 68 -1.92 4.41 0.72
CA VAL A 68 -0.77 4.25 1.61
C VAL A 68 -0.47 5.60 2.22
N LEU A 69 -0.46 5.65 3.54
CA LEU A 69 -0.22 6.88 4.27
C LEU A 69 0.93 6.66 5.25
N PRO A 70 1.65 7.72 5.59
CA PRO A 70 2.72 7.58 6.58
C PRO A 70 2.11 7.36 7.96
N ALA A 71 2.73 6.51 8.75
CA ALA A 71 2.21 6.18 10.03
C ALA A 71 2.63 7.14 11.13
N GLU A 72 3.49 8.08 10.83
CA GLU A 72 3.95 9.01 11.83
C GLU A 72 3.45 10.37 11.56
N PRO A 73 2.25 10.67 11.92
CA PRO A 73 1.69 11.97 11.67
C PRO A 73 2.37 13.06 12.46
N ASP A 74 2.89 12.70 13.59
CA ASP A 74 3.45 13.74 14.41
C ASP A 74 4.61 14.36 13.73
N SER A 75 5.27 13.67 12.91
CA SER A 75 6.40 14.29 12.33
C SER A 75 5.95 15.39 11.48
N GLN A 76 4.86 15.33 10.82
CA GLN A 76 4.54 16.41 10.07
C GLN A 76 3.84 17.39 10.84
N GLU A 77 3.11 17.04 11.81
CA GLU A 77 2.50 18.02 12.51
C GLU A 77 3.43 18.87 13.13
N LYS A 78 4.48 18.38 13.58
CA LYS A 78 5.34 19.17 14.22
C LYS A 78 5.73 20.28 13.44
N GLU A 79 6.10 20.07 12.30
CA GLU A 79 6.51 21.13 11.61
C GLU A 79 5.45 21.92 11.23
N GLY A 80 4.41 21.37 11.11
CA GLY A 80 3.34 22.15 10.77
C GLY A 80 3.11 23.18 11.72
N THR A 81 3.20 22.83 12.90
CA THR A 81 2.91 23.78 13.83
C THR A 81 3.88 24.74 13.83
N SER A 82 4.90 24.31 13.68
CA SER A 82 5.79 25.26 13.75
C SER A 82 5.76 26.04 12.86
#